data_763f3bf266bcd9a87cb8a742b1f08fb0
#
_entry.id   763f3bf266bcd9a87cb8a742b1f08fb0
#
_cell.length_a   1.000
_cell.length_b   1.000
_cell.length_c   1.000
_cell.angle_alpha   90.00
_cell.angle_beta   90.00
_cell.angle_gamma   90.00
#
_symmetry.space_group_name_H-M   'P 1'
#
loop_
_entity.id
_entity.type
_entity.pdbx_description
1 polymer ?
#
loop_
_entity_poly.entity_id
_entity_poly.type
_entity_poly.pdbx_seq_one_letter_code
_entity_poly.pdbx_strand_id
1 'polypeptide(L)'
;LGLPGTESLEEQFDKDDADFHQIVADMANISRKQAKTINLGLFYGMGRIKLQKELGLDQRQAKELFNEYHGRVPFVKQLSQELINFAKENKLLFTLYDRFCRFDRWETTNKEWNPEINRFNEVPLYTKEQAMEAFKAEMLDKYKENKIDPNYMDYFERYYTPAFTYKALNRLIQGSAADMTKKAMVDLHEKGIIPHIQIHDELCFSTTDHEAELIKTTMENAIPLEVKNKVDYESGLNWGTIK
;
A
#
# COMPACT_ATOMS: atom_id res chain seq x y z
N LEU A 1 -13.42 -7.17 6.56
CA LEU A 1 -12.79 -8.33 5.90
C LEU A 1 -12.72 -9.58 6.80
N GLY A 2 -13.03 -9.48 8.12
CA GLY A 2 -13.11 -10.63 9.04
C GLY A 2 -11.85 -11.51 9.04
N LEU A 3 -10.67 -10.92 8.87
CA LEU A 3 -9.43 -11.67 8.93
C LEU A 3 -9.14 -12.08 10.38
N PRO A 4 -8.70 -13.33 10.63
CA PRO A 4 -8.38 -13.78 11.99
C PRO A 4 -7.35 -12.86 12.67
N GLY A 5 -7.67 -12.42 13.90
CA GLY A 5 -6.82 -11.54 14.71
C GLY A 5 -7.04 -10.04 14.50
N THR A 6 -8.10 -9.64 13.76
CA THR A 6 -8.49 -8.23 13.61
C THR A 6 -9.49 -7.77 14.67
N GLU A 7 -10.21 -8.68 15.32
CA GLU A 7 -11.28 -8.36 16.28
C GLU A 7 -10.76 -7.50 17.45
N SER A 8 -9.61 -7.85 18.02
CA SER A 8 -9.02 -7.09 19.11
C SER A 8 -8.46 -5.72 18.66
N LEU A 9 -8.17 -5.56 17.35
CA LEU A 9 -7.73 -4.29 16.80
C LEU A 9 -8.88 -3.32 16.60
N GLU A 10 -10.02 -3.79 16.09
CA GLU A 10 -11.23 -2.98 15.91
C GLU A 10 -11.65 -2.35 17.24
N GLU A 11 -11.72 -3.14 18.32
CA GLU A 11 -12.01 -2.65 19.67
C GLU A 11 -10.99 -1.61 20.18
N GLN A 12 -9.72 -1.73 19.78
CA GLN A 12 -8.68 -0.79 20.19
C GLN A 12 -8.73 0.50 19.38
N PHE A 13 -9.10 0.42 18.10
CA PHE A 13 -9.25 1.58 17.23
C PHE A 13 -10.45 2.46 17.58
N ASP A 14 -11.49 1.88 18.17
CA ASP A 14 -12.68 2.62 18.60
C ASP A 14 -12.44 3.50 19.84
N LYS A 15 -11.32 3.33 20.51
CA LYS A 15 -10.93 4.19 21.65
C LYS A 15 -10.51 5.57 21.16
N ASP A 16 -10.85 6.60 21.94
CA ASP A 16 -10.61 7.99 21.54
C ASP A 16 -9.14 8.39 21.42
N ASP A 17 -8.24 7.65 22.07
CA ASP A 17 -6.78 7.86 22.09
C ASP A 17 -5.98 6.79 21.33
N ALA A 18 -6.62 6.07 20.41
CA ALA A 18 -5.98 4.97 19.69
C ALA A 18 -4.77 5.43 18.87
N ASP A 19 -3.59 4.94 19.22
CA ASP A 19 -2.35 5.11 18.46
C ASP A 19 -1.97 3.80 17.78
N PHE A 20 -2.23 3.71 16.48
CA PHE A 20 -1.93 2.50 15.69
C PHE A 20 -0.48 2.03 15.82
N HIS A 21 0.46 2.95 15.85
CA HIS A 21 1.87 2.57 15.96
C HIS A 21 2.20 2.04 17.36
N GLN A 22 1.56 2.56 18.40
CA GLN A 22 1.72 2.04 19.75
C GLN A 22 1.05 0.68 19.91
N ILE A 23 -0.15 0.50 19.39
CA ILE A 23 -0.86 -0.80 19.38
C ILE A 23 0.02 -1.87 18.77
N VAL A 24 0.58 -1.61 17.59
CA VAL A 24 1.48 -2.58 16.92
C VAL A 24 2.81 -2.74 17.65
N ALA A 25 3.34 -1.68 18.28
CA ALA A 25 4.54 -1.76 19.11
C ALA A 25 4.33 -2.73 20.27
N ASP A 26 3.21 -2.63 20.97
CA ASP A 26 2.87 -3.48 22.10
C ASP A 26 2.62 -4.93 21.66
N MET A 27 1.91 -5.13 20.56
CA MET A 27 1.65 -6.46 19.99
C MET A 27 2.93 -7.17 19.56
N ALA A 28 3.87 -6.45 18.96
CA ALA A 28 5.12 -7.00 18.46
C ALA A 28 6.29 -6.93 19.45
N ASN A 29 6.07 -6.36 20.64
CA ASN A 29 7.09 -6.11 21.66
C ASN A 29 8.32 -5.35 21.14
N ILE A 30 8.06 -4.26 20.41
CA ILE A 30 9.06 -3.38 19.82
C ILE A 30 8.81 -1.93 20.23
N SER A 31 9.77 -1.03 20.01
CA SER A 31 9.55 0.39 20.27
C SER A 31 8.54 1.01 19.27
N ARG A 32 7.78 2.03 19.69
CA ARG A 32 6.85 2.77 18.83
C ARG A 32 7.52 3.30 17.56
N LYS A 33 8.78 3.75 17.65
CA LYS A 33 9.56 4.20 16.49
C LYS A 33 9.81 3.06 15.49
N GLN A 34 10.17 1.89 15.97
CA GLN A 34 10.33 0.69 15.13
C GLN A 34 8.98 0.28 14.53
N ALA A 35 7.90 0.26 15.32
CA ALA A 35 6.56 -0.06 14.83
C ALA A 35 6.12 0.90 13.71
N LYS A 36 6.33 2.21 13.84
CA LYS A 36 6.05 3.18 12.79
C LYS A 36 6.80 2.85 11.49
N THR A 37 8.10 2.56 11.57
CA THR A 37 8.91 2.22 10.41
C THR A 37 8.48 0.89 9.78
N ILE A 38 8.19 -0.13 10.61
CA ILE A 38 7.75 -1.44 10.16
C ILE A 38 6.38 -1.38 9.52
N ASN A 39 5.41 -0.74 10.17
CA ASN A 39 4.06 -0.63 9.67
C ASN A 39 4.02 0.04 8.30
N LEU A 40 4.60 1.23 8.19
CA LEU A 40 4.69 1.93 6.92
C LEU A 40 5.44 1.09 5.88
N GLY A 41 6.58 0.51 6.28
CA GLY A 41 7.39 -0.29 5.38
C GLY A 41 6.69 -1.54 4.86
N LEU A 42 6.01 -2.30 5.73
CA LEU A 42 5.34 -3.52 5.33
C LEU A 42 4.11 -3.25 4.46
N PHE A 43 3.33 -2.24 4.78
CA PHE A 43 2.25 -1.78 3.89
C PHE A 43 2.77 -1.35 2.52
N TYR A 44 4.02 -0.89 2.45
CA TYR A 44 4.70 -0.55 1.18
C TYR A 44 5.49 -1.70 0.57
N GLY A 45 5.34 -2.93 1.08
CA GLY A 45 6.01 -4.11 0.56
C GLY A 45 7.51 -4.16 0.89
N MET A 46 7.92 -3.57 2.01
CA MET A 46 9.30 -3.61 2.48
C MET A 46 9.71 -5.04 2.83
N GLY A 47 10.77 -5.52 2.17
CA GLY A 47 11.42 -6.77 2.54
C GLY A 47 12.45 -6.61 3.67
N ARG A 48 12.94 -7.76 4.20
CA ARG A 48 13.92 -7.81 5.31
C ARG A 48 15.17 -6.97 5.09
N ILE A 49 15.71 -6.94 3.87
CA ILE A 49 16.93 -6.19 3.55
C ILE A 49 16.70 -4.68 3.72
N LYS A 50 15.55 -4.18 3.30
CA LYS A 50 15.23 -2.77 3.50
C LYS A 50 14.95 -2.46 4.96
N LEU A 51 14.24 -3.34 5.68
CA LEU A 51 14.01 -3.23 7.12
C LEU A 51 15.34 -3.16 7.90
N GLN A 52 16.30 -4.02 7.56
CA GLN A 52 17.64 -4.04 8.13
C GLN A 52 18.32 -2.67 8.00
N LYS A 53 18.28 -2.07 6.81
CA LYS A 53 18.91 -0.76 6.55
C LYS A 53 18.21 0.39 7.28
N GLU A 54 16.89 0.43 7.24
CA GLU A 54 16.10 1.51 7.85
C GLU A 54 16.25 1.56 9.37
N LEU A 55 16.40 0.39 10.02
CA LEU A 55 16.53 0.31 11.46
C LEU A 55 17.99 0.16 11.95
N GLY A 56 18.97 0.07 11.04
CA GLY A 56 20.38 -0.14 11.38
C GLY A 56 20.66 -1.48 12.07
N LEU A 57 19.87 -2.53 11.77
CA LEU A 57 19.97 -3.85 12.37
C LEU A 57 20.97 -4.73 11.61
N ASP A 58 21.53 -5.74 12.29
CA ASP A 58 22.20 -6.82 11.61
C ASP A 58 21.21 -7.79 10.93
N GLN A 59 21.73 -8.71 10.11
CA GLN A 59 20.89 -9.64 9.34
C GLN A 59 20.05 -10.56 10.24
N ARG A 60 20.60 -10.99 11.38
CA ARG A 60 19.91 -11.86 12.33
C ARG A 60 18.80 -11.11 13.05
N GLN A 61 19.10 -9.92 13.57
CA GLN A 61 18.14 -9.04 14.25
C GLN A 61 16.98 -8.66 13.33
N ALA A 62 17.27 -8.30 12.08
CA ALA A 62 16.22 -7.97 11.09
C ALA A 62 15.35 -9.18 10.76
N LYS A 63 15.91 -10.39 10.72
CA LYS A 63 15.16 -11.64 10.50
C LYS A 63 14.26 -11.96 11.69
N GLU A 64 14.80 -11.87 12.91
CA GLU A 64 14.06 -12.11 14.15
C GLU A 64 12.90 -11.15 14.28
N LEU A 65 13.14 -9.84 14.14
CA LEU A 65 12.11 -8.79 14.20
C LEU A 65 11.02 -8.97 13.13
N PHE A 66 11.42 -9.27 11.89
CA PHE A 66 10.49 -9.52 10.79
C PHE A 66 9.58 -10.73 11.06
N ASN A 67 10.15 -11.81 11.58
CA ASN A 67 9.40 -13.02 11.91
C ASN A 67 8.48 -12.80 13.12
N GLU A 68 8.97 -12.11 14.16
CA GLU A 68 8.17 -11.78 15.35
C GLU A 68 6.99 -10.92 14.98
N TYR A 69 7.20 -9.86 14.19
CA TYR A 69 6.12 -9.02 13.69
C TYR A 69 5.05 -9.82 12.94
N HIS A 70 5.45 -10.61 11.94
CA HIS A 70 4.50 -11.42 11.17
C HIS A 70 3.84 -12.55 11.97
N GLY A 71 4.50 -13.01 13.04
CA GLY A 71 3.89 -13.97 13.97
C GLY A 71 2.80 -13.35 14.83
N ARG A 72 2.93 -12.08 15.19
CA ARG A 72 1.98 -11.35 16.05
C ARG A 72 0.89 -10.61 15.29
N VAL A 73 1.17 -10.20 14.05
CA VAL A 73 0.21 -9.53 13.14
C VAL A 73 0.10 -10.26 11.78
N PRO A 74 -0.34 -11.53 11.79
CA PRO A 74 -0.33 -12.39 10.60
C PRO A 74 -1.25 -11.89 9.48
N PHE A 75 -2.33 -11.18 9.83
CA PHE A 75 -3.32 -10.66 8.89
C PHE A 75 -2.72 -9.69 7.87
N VAL A 76 -1.67 -8.92 8.20
CA VAL A 76 -1.02 -8.00 7.24
C VAL A 76 -0.40 -8.78 6.09
N LYS A 77 0.30 -9.88 6.40
CA LYS A 77 0.91 -10.74 5.38
C LYS A 77 -0.15 -11.46 4.56
N GLN A 78 -1.18 -11.96 5.21
CA GLN A 78 -2.29 -12.65 4.55
C GLN A 78 -3.00 -11.71 3.59
N LEU A 79 -3.43 -10.53 4.05
CA LEU A 79 -4.08 -9.52 3.22
C LEU A 79 -3.22 -9.12 2.03
N SER A 80 -1.93 -8.89 2.26
CA SER A 80 -0.99 -8.57 1.17
C SER A 80 -0.96 -9.66 0.11
N GLN A 81 -0.89 -10.92 0.52
CA GLN A 81 -0.83 -12.04 -0.43
C GLN A 81 -2.14 -12.23 -1.19
N GLU A 82 -3.28 -12.10 -0.53
CA GLU A 82 -4.60 -12.18 -1.17
C GLU A 82 -4.78 -11.07 -2.21
N LEU A 83 -4.38 -9.84 -1.89
CA LEU A 83 -4.44 -8.73 -2.83
C LEU A 83 -3.48 -8.88 -4.01
N ILE A 84 -2.28 -9.43 -3.79
CA ILE A 84 -1.34 -9.74 -4.88
C ILE A 84 -1.94 -10.78 -5.82
N ASN A 85 -2.53 -11.84 -5.27
CA ASN A 85 -3.17 -12.89 -6.07
C ASN A 85 -4.38 -12.32 -6.84
N PHE A 86 -5.24 -11.57 -6.16
CA PHE A 86 -6.38 -10.91 -6.80
C PHE A 86 -5.94 -9.97 -7.94
N ALA A 87 -4.90 -9.14 -7.70
CA ALA A 87 -4.37 -8.25 -8.73
C ALA A 87 -3.74 -8.99 -9.91
N LYS A 88 -3.12 -10.16 -9.67
CA LYS A 88 -2.60 -11.02 -10.74
C LYS A 88 -3.70 -11.65 -11.58
N GLU A 89 -4.78 -12.10 -10.95
CA GLU A 89 -5.91 -12.74 -11.63
C GLU A 89 -6.76 -11.73 -12.39
N ASN A 90 -7.18 -10.66 -11.71
CA ASN A 90 -8.16 -9.72 -12.23
C ASN A 90 -7.54 -8.53 -13.00
N LYS A 91 -6.22 -8.31 -12.90
CA LYS A 91 -5.47 -7.18 -13.50
C LYS A 91 -5.93 -5.81 -12.99
N LEU A 92 -6.69 -5.76 -11.92
CA LEU A 92 -7.19 -4.54 -11.28
C LEU A 92 -7.49 -4.76 -9.80
N LEU A 93 -7.60 -3.66 -9.06
CA LEU A 93 -8.10 -3.57 -7.69
C LEU A 93 -9.06 -2.40 -7.58
N PHE A 94 -10.00 -2.48 -6.66
CA PHE A 94 -10.87 -1.37 -6.30
C PHE A 94 -10.47 -0.80 -4.94
N THR A 95 -10.51 0.53 -4.83
CA THR A 95 -10.44 1.22 -3.54
C THR A 95 -11.74 1.07 -2.77
N LEU A 96 -11.81 1.53 -1.52
CA LEU A 96 -13.04 1.54 -0.71
C LEU A 96 -14.17 2.38 -1.34
N TYR A 97 -13.85 3.23 -2.31
CA TYR A 97 -14.80 4.08 -3.02
C TYR A 97 -14.92 3.73 -4.51
N ASP A 98 -14.81 2.44 -4.81
CA ASP A 98 -14.99 1.83 -6.14
C ASP A 98 -14.12 2.43 -7.27
N ARG A 99 -13.08 3.17 -6.91
CA ARG A 99 -12.10 3.61 -7.90
C ARG A 99 -11.12 2.46 -8.18
N PHE A 100 -10.98 2.12 -9.46
CA PHE A 100 -10.10 1.03 -9.86
C PHE A 100 -8.65 1.46 -10.10
N CYS A 101 -7.74 0.55 -9.78
CA CYS A 101 -6.32 0.62 -10.08
C CYS A 101 -5.91 -0.56 -10.97
N ARG A 102 -5.30 -0.29 -12.11
CA ARG A 102 -4.94 -1.31 -13.11
C ARG A 102 -3.56 -1.92 -12.88
N PHE A 103 -3.43 -3.20 -13.23
CA PHE A 103 -2.19 -3.97 -13.31
C PHE A 103 -2.10 -4.63 -14.69
N ASP A 104 -2.30 -3.85 -15.74
CA ASP A 104 -2.39 -4.26 -17.13
C ASP A 104 -1.04 -4.30 -17.87
N ARG A 105 0.04 -3.95 -17.17
CA ARG A 105 1.41 -4.09 -17.68
C ARG A 105 2.02 -5.42 -17.26
N TRP A 106 2.87 -5.96 -18.09
CA TRP A 106 3.56 -7.22 -17.89
C TRP A 106 5.08 -7.00 -17.88
N GLU A 107 5.76 -7.83 -17.10
CA GLU A 107 7.22 -7.83 -17.00
C GLU A 107 7.76 -9.26 -16.96
N THR A 108 9.02 -9.44 -17.37
CA THR A 108 9.68 -10.76 -17.22
C THR A 108 9.88 -11.12 -15.75
N THR A 109 9.74 -12.39 -15.43
CA THR A 109 10.08 -12.94 -14.09
C THR A 109 11.61 -13.12 -13.95
N ASN A 110 12.34 -13.21 -15.05
CA ASN A 110 13.79 -13.34 -15.07
C ASN A 110 14.46 -11.96 -14.96
N LYS A 111 14.59 -11.46 -13.73
CA LYS A 111 15.22 -10.19 -13.41
C LYS A 111 16.62 -10.41 -12.88
N GLU A 112 17.60 -9.72 -13.42
CA GLU A 112 18.97 -9.76 -12.97
C GLU A 112 19.16 -8.87 -11.73
N TRP A 113 19.82 -9.43 -10.71
CA TRP A 113 20.22 -8.66 -9.54
C TRP A 113 21.45 -7.82 -9.83
N ASN A 114 21.36 -6.52 -9.57
CA ASN A 114 22.49 -5.61 -9.69
C ASN A 114 23.05 -5.28 -8.30
N PRO A 115 24.25 -5.82 -7.97
CA PRO A 115 24.86 -5.61 -6.67
C PRO A 115 25.32 -4.17 -6.42
N GLU A 116 25.67 -3.41 -7.47
CA GLU A 116 26.17 -2.05 -7.35
C GLU A 116 25.10 -1.09 -6.82
N ILE A 117 23.86 -1.24 -7.29
CA ILE A 117 22.71 -0.44 -6.85
C ILE A 117 21.85 -1.17 -5.83
N ASN A 118 22.22 -2.42 -5.50
CA ASN A 118 21.51 -3.28 -4.54
C ASN A 118 20.00 -3.41 -4.82
N ARG A 119 19.64 -3.60 -6.09
CA ARG A 119 18.28 -3.84 -6.59
C ARG A 119 18.33 -4.64 -7.89
N PHE A 120 17.18 -5.19 -8.31
CA PHE A 120 17.07 -5.77 -9.63
C PHE A 120 17.17 -4.69 -10.72
N ASN A 121 17.79 -5.04 -11.85
CA ASN A 121 17.79 -4.20 -13.02
C ASN A 121 16.36 -3.92 -13.48
N GLU A 122 16.14 -2.73 -14.01
CA GLU A 122 14.86 -2.39 -14.63
C GLU A 122 14.65 -3.24 -15.88
N VAL A 123 13.42 -3.74 -16.03
CA VAL A 123 13.01 -4.54 -17.18
C VAL A 123 11.93 -3.81 -17.96
N PRO A 124 11.84 -4.04 -19.27
CA PRO A 124 10.77 -3.46 -20.08
C PRO A 124 9.38 -3.84 -19.56
N LEU A 125 8.45 -2.91 -19.70
CA LEU A 125 7.03 -3.13 -19.41
C LEU A 125 6.29 -3.30 -20.74
N TYR A 126 5.52 -4.37 -20.81
CA TYR A 126 4.78 -4.79 -21.99
C TYR A 126 3.27 -4.69 -21.79
N THR A 127 2.50 -4.59 -22.88
CA THR A 127 1.12 -5.09 -22.88
C THR A 127 1.16 -6.62 -22.83
N LYS A 128 0.02 -7.27 -22.59
CA LYS A 128 -0.05 -8.74 -22.59
C LYS A 128 0.38 -9.31 -23.96
N GLU A 129 -0.09 -8.71 -25.03
CA GLU A 129 0.22 -9.09 -26.42
C GLU A 129 1.71 -8.98 -26.70
N GLN A 130 2.33 -7.85 -26.37
CA GLN A 130 3.77 -7.64 -26.51
C GLN A 130 4.60 -8.63 -25.69
N ALA A 131 4.16 -8.93 -24.46
CA ALA A 131 4.82 -9.93 -23.60
C ALA A 131 4.73 -11.34 -24.22
N MET A 132 3.59 -11.69 -24.80
CA MET A 132 3.41 -12.97 -25.51
C MET A 132 4.29 -13.06 -26.75
N GLU A 133 4.41 -12.00 -27.52
CA GLU A 133 5.32 -11.94 -28.68
C GLU A 133 6.80 -12.06 -28.26
N ALA A 134 7.19 -11.32 -27.22
CA ALA A 134 8.54 -11.40 -26.67
C ALA A 134 8.87 -12.81 -26.16
N PHE A 135 7.95 -13.44 -25.44
CA PHE A 135 8.07 -14.81 -24.97
C PHE A 135 8.21 -15.80 -26.12
N LYS A 136 7.37 -15.65 -27.16
CA LYS A 136 7.46 -16.48 -28.37
C LYS A 136 8.82 -16.34 -29.06
N ALA A 137 9.32 -15.13 -29.20
CA ALA A 137 10.63 -14.87 -29.80
C ALA A 137 11.76 -15.50 -28.98
N GLU A 138 11.72 -15.38 -27.63
CA GLU A 138 12.68 -15.99 -26.72
C GLU A 138 12.66 -17.52 -26.82
N MET A 139 11.48 -18.14 -26.89
CA MET A 139 11.34 -19.59 -27.05
C MET A 139 11.88 -20.06 -28.40
N LEU A 140 11.57 -19.35 -29.48
CA LEU A 140 12.06 -19.67 -30.83
C LEU A 140 13.60 -19.57 -30.89
N ASP A 141 14.20 -18.57 -30.24
CA ASP A 141 15.66 -18.42 -30.20
C ASP A 141 16.35 -19.53 -29.41
N LYS A 142 15.77 -19.86 -28.25
CA LYS A 142 16.30 -20.86 -27.30
C LYS A 142 16.21 -22.29 -27.84
N TYR A 143 15.24 -22.59 -28.69
CA TYR A 143 14.95 -23.94 -29.20
C TYR A 143 15.12 -24.05 -30.71
N LYS A 144 15.97 -23.26 -31.35
CA LYS A 144 16.19 -23.22 -32.78
C LYS A 144 16.40 -24.58 -33.43
N GLU A 145 16.99 -25.55 -32.74
CA GLU A 145 17.31 -26.89 -33.22
C GLU A 145 16.43 -28.00 -32.61
N ASN A 146 15.70 -27.71 -31.54
CA ASN A 146 14.82 -28.65 -30.89
C ASN A 146 13.38 -28.26 -31.16
N LYS A 147 12.51 -29.25 -31.40
CA LYS A 147 11.09 -29.02 -31.57
C LYS A 147 10.53 -28.35 -30.34
N ILE A 148 10.07 -27.11 -30.48
CA ILE A 148 9.32 -26.40 -29.42
C ILE A 148 8.12 -27.28 -29.04
N ASP A 149 7.89 -27.48 -27.73
CA ASP A 149 6.67 -28.10 -27.25
C ASP A 149 5.48 -27.31 -27.83
N PRO A 150 4.53 -27.95 -28.53
CA PRO A 150 3.35 -27.27 -29.06
C PRO A 150 2.57 -26.48 -28.01
N ASN A 151 2.67 -26.88 -26.74
CA ASN A 151 2.00 -26.24 -25.60
C ASN A 151 2.88 -25.22 -24.86
N TYR A 152 3.98 -24.72 -25.50
CA TYR A 152 4.91 -23.79 -24.87
C TYR A 152 4.21 -22.55 -24.29
N MET A 153 3.08 -22.13 -24.85
CA MET A 153 2.30 -21.00 -24.35
C MET A 153 1.72 -21.24 -22.94
N ASP A 154 1.54 -22.50 -22.52
CA ASP A 154 1.09 -22.85 -21.17
C ASP A 154 2.13 -22.47 -20.10
N TYR A 155 3.36 -22.24 -20.52
CA TYR A 155 4.45 -21.80 -19.65
C TYR A 155 4.60 -20.29 -19.60
N PHE A 156 3.84 -19.51 -20.37
CA PHE A 156 3.97 -18.05 -20.46
C PHE A 156 4.01 -17.37 -19.08
N GLU A 157 3.09 -17.72 -18.18
CA GLU A 157 2.99 -17.11 -16.87
C GLU A 157 4.12 -17.47 -15.89
N ARG A 158 5.00 -18.41 -16.27
CA ARG A 158 6.27 -18.69 -15.57
C ARG A 158 7.36 -17.68 -15.92
N TYR A 159 7.31 -17.11 -17.12
CA TYR A 159 8.31 -16.19 -17.67
C TYR A 159 7.88 -14.74 -17.62
N TYR A 160 6.59 -14.49 -17.64
CA TYR A 160 6.00 -13.16 -17.58
C TYR A 160 4.88 -13.09 -16.53
N THR A 161 4.81 -11.96 -15.84
CA THR A 161 3.81 -11.73 -14.79
C THR A 161 3.28 -10.30 -14.88
N PRO A 162 2.07 -10.03 -14.42
CA PRO A 162 1.59 -8.66 -14.28
C PRO A 162 2.52 -7.85 -13.38
N ALA A 163 2.98 -6.71 -13.91
CA ALA A 163 3.94 -5.84 -13.25
C ALA A 163 3.34 -5.15 -12.02
N PHE A 164 4.18 -4.89 -11.03
CA PHE A 164 3.86 -4.11 -9.83
C PHE A 164 2.78 -4.70 -8.93
N THR A 165 2.35 -5.95 -9.10
CA THR A 165 1.32 -6.57 -8.25
C THR A 165 1.73 -6.62 -6.79
N TYR A 166 3.02 -6.64 -6.47
CA TYR A 166 3.54 -6.52 -5.10
C TYR A 166 3.17 -5.20 -4.40
N LYS A 167 2.74 -4.18 -5.17
CA LYS A 167 2.25 -2.89 -4.65
C LYS A 167 0.74 -2.89 -4.40
N ALA A 168 0.05 -4.02 -4.54
CA ALA A 168 -1.41 -4.11 -4.48
C ALA A 168 -1.96 -3.56 -3.15
N LEU A 169 -1.42 -4.00 -2.01
CA LEU A 169 -1.81 -3.50 -0.69
C LEU A 169 -1.58 -1.98 -0.55
N ASN A 170 -0.41 -1.50 -0.98
CA ASN A 170 -0.11 -0.08 -0.95
C ASN A 170 -1.10 0.74 -1.80
N ARG A 171 -1.39 0.28 -3.02
CA ARG A 171 -2.34 0.98 -3.92
C ARG A 171 -3.76 0.98 -3.39
N LEU A 172 -4.18 -0.10 -2.72
CA LEU A 172 -5.48 -0.15 -2.05
C LEU A 172 -5.54 0.90 -0.92
N ILE A 173 -4.59 0.88 0.00
CA ILE A 173 -4.59 1.77 1.17
C ILE A 173 -4.45 3.23 0.74
N GLN A 174 -3.42 3.56 -0.04
CA GLN A 174 -3.17 4.94 -0.48
C GLN A 174 -4.27 5.47 -1.40
N GLY A 175 -4.80 4.59 -2.25
CA GLY A 175 -5.93 4.93 -3.10
C GLY A 175 -7.17 5.26 -2.29
N SER A 176 -7.51 4.43 -1.32
CA SER A 176 -8.66 4.64 -0.43
C SER A 176 -8.50 5.90 0.43
N ALA A 177 -7.32 6.13 0.99
CA ALA A 177 -7.03 7.36 1.73
C ALA A 177 -7.20 8.62 0.85
N ALA A 178 -6.69 8.57 -0.39
CA ALA A 178 -6.88 9.67 -1.34
C ALA A 178 -8.36 9.88 -1.72
N ASP A 179 -9.16 8.82 -1.75
CA ASP A 179 -10.60 8.92 -2.02
C ASP A 179 -11.34 9.56 -0.83
N MET A 180 -10.95 9.25 0.41
CA MET A 180 -11.49 9.90 1.61
C MET A 180 -11.28 11.41 1.57
N THR A 181 -10.05 11.86 1.33
CA THR A 181 -9.74 13.30 1.24
C THR A 181 -10.52 13.98 0.10
N LYS A 182 -10.58 13.35 -1.07
CA LYS A 182 -11.32 13.90 -2.21
C LYS A 182 -12.82 13.97 -1.95
N LYS A 183 -13.39 12.94 -1.33
CA LYS A 183 -14.82 12.95 -0.95
C LYS A 183 -15.09 14.04 0.08
N ALA A 184 -14.22 14.19 1.07
CA ALA A 184 -14.31 15.27 2.04
C ALA A 184 -14.31 16.66 1.36
N MET A 185 -13.41 16.86 0.38
CA MET A 185 -13.38 18.12 -0.41
C MET A 185 -14.68 18.38 -1.16
N VAL A 186 -15.29 17.34 -1.75
CA VAL A 186 -16.59 17.47 -2.44
C VAL A 186 -17.68 17.85 -1.45
N ASP A 187 -17.76 17.16 -0.31
CA ASP A 187 -18.78 17.40 0.71
C ASP A 187 -18.65 18.79 1.36
N LEU A 188 -17.43 19.29 1.51
CA LEU A 188 -17.15 20.65 1.97
C LEU A 188 -17.54 21.67 0.91
N HIS A 189 -17.22 21.41 -0.36
CA HIS A 189 -17.61 22.29 -1.47
C HIS A 189 -19.13 22.44 -1.57
N GLU A 190 -19.90 21.38 -1.38
CA GLU A 190 -21.38 21.43 -1.36
C GLU A 190 -21.92 22.29 -0.20
N LYS A 191 -21.14 22.48 0.86
CA LYS A 191 -21.43 23.39 1.98
C LYS A 191 -20.87 24.81 1.78
N GLY A 192 -20.27 25.10 0.62
CA GLY A 192 -19.66 26.38 0.31
C GLY A 192 -18.26 26.59 0.93
N ILE A 193 -17.66 25.54 1.48
CA ILE A 193 -16.35 25.59 2.14
C ILE A 193 -15.30 25.04 1.17
N ILE A 194 -14.30 25.86 0.84
CA ILE A 194 -13.27 25.50 -0.14
C ILE A 194 -11.90 25.57 0.53
N PRO A 195 -11.10 24.47 0.56
CA PRO A 195 -9.75 24.51 1.06
C PRO A 195 -8.86 25.37 0.15
N HIS A 196 -7.92 26.10 0.76
CA HIS A 196 -6.92 26.87 0.01
C HIS A 196 -5.83 25.96 -0.56
N ILE A 197 -5.44 24.94 0.20
CA ILE A 197 -4.37 24.02 -0.16
C ILE A 197 -4.75 22.61 0.29
N GLN A 198 -4.40 21.62 -0.54
CA GLN A 198 -4.40 20.20 -0.17
C GLN A 198 -2.97 19.69 -0.19
N ILE A 199 -2.53 19.04 0.89
CA ILE A 199 -1.24 18.36 0.99
C ILE A 199 -1.50 16.94 1.46
N HIS A 200 -1.44 15.95 0.54
CA HIS A 200 -1.76 14.55 0.82
C HIS A 200 -3.17 14.38 1.44
N ASP A 201 -3.23 14.11 2.73
CA ASP A 201 -4.42 13.91 3.57
C ASP A 201 -4.81 15.14 4.40
N GLU A 202 -4.04 16.23 4.27
CA GLU A 202 -4.26 17.49 4.96
C GLU A 202 -4.97 18.51 4.08
N LEU A 203 -5.94 19.24 4.66
CA LEU A 203 -6.64 20.35 4.03
C LEU A 203 -6.45 21.63 4.86
N CYS A 204 -6.01 22.69 4.20
CA CYS A 204 -5.75 23.99 4.86
C CYS A 204 -6.85 24.99 4.52
N PHE A 205 -7.34 25.68 5.54
CA PHE A 205 -8.43 26.67 5.44
C PHE A 205 -8.05 27.96 6.15
N SER A 206 -8.71 29.07 5.76
CA SER A 206 -8.86 30.25 6.62
C SER A 206 -10.30 30.27 7.10
N THR A 207 -10.52 30.05 8.39
CA THR A 207 -11.84 29.77 8.93
C THR A 207 -11.99 30.28 10.36
N THR A 208 -13.22 30.27 10.88
CA THR A 208 -13.54 30.52 12.29
C THR A 208 -13.57 29.21 13.08
N ASP A 209 -13.48 29.26 14.40
CA ASP A 209 -13.57 28.05 15.26
C ASP A 209 -14.86 27.27 15.06
N HIS A 210 -15.98 27.94 14.82
CA HIS A 210 -17.28 27.30 14.57
C HIS A 210 -17.29 26.54 13.23
N GLU A 211 -16.70 27.12 12.20
CA GLU A 211 -16.59 26.50 10.89
C GLU A 211 -15.54 25.36 10.88
N ALA A 212 -14.50 25.46 11.69
CA ALA A 212 -13.50 24.41 11.88
C ALA A 212 -14.12 23.09 12.37
N GLU A 213 -15.08 23.16 13.30
CA GLU A 213 -15.79 21.96 13.79
C GLU A 213 -16.66 21.33 12.70
N LEU A 214 -17.31 22.15 11.87
CA LEU A 214 -18.06 21.66 10.72
C LEU A 214 -17.16 20.99 9.69
N ILE A 215 -15.99 21.58 9.42
CA ILE A 215 -14.98 21.01 8.52
C ILE A 215 -14.53 19.65 9.05
N LYS A 216 -14.11 19.58 10.32
CA LYS A 216 -13.68 18.36 10.98
C LYS A 216 -14.73 17.25 10.88
N THR A 217 -15.95 17.53 11.31
CA THR A 217 -17.07 16.57 11.27
C THR A 217 -17.36 16.09 9.84
N THR A 218 -17.28 16.99 8.86
CA THR A 218 -17.51 16.64 7.44
C THR A 218 -16.40 15.69 6.94
N MET A 219 -15.14 15.97 7.28
CA MET A 219 -14.02 15.10 6.89
C MET A 219 -14.10 13.73 7.56
N GLU A 220 -14.44 13.66 8.84
CA GLU A 220 -14.57 12.41 9.60
C GLU A 220 -15.67 11.50 9.04
N ASN A 221 -16.73 12.08 8.50
CA ASN A 221 -17.88 11.35 7.97
C ASN A 221 -17.90 11.23 6.43
N ALA A 222 -16.84 11.64 5.75
CA ALA A 222 -16.80 11.65 4.29
C ALA A 222 -16.97 10.25 3.67
N ILE A 223 -16.40 9.22 4.30
CA ILE A 223 -16.59 7.81 3.90
C ILE A 223 -16.93 7.00 5.16
N PRO A 224 -18.01 6.21 5.13
CA PRO A 224 -18.35 5.32 6.24
C PRO A 224 -17.29 4.21 6.34
N LEU A 225 -16.71 4.07 7.53
CA LEU A 225 -15.77 3.01 7.89
C LEU A 225 -16.32 2.24 9.09
N GLU A 226 -15.93 0.97 9.22
CA GLU A 226 -16.25 0.15 10.39
C GLU A 226 -15.57 0.68 11.67
N VAL A 227 -14.44 1.36 11.52
CA VAL A 227 -13.73 2.06 12.60
C VAL A 227 -13.90 3.56 12.46
N LYS A 228 -13.86 4.28 13.59
CA LYS A 228 -13.96 5.74 13.59
C LYS A 228 -12.82 6.37 12.79
N ASN A 229 -13.17 7.21 11.83
CA ASN A 229 -12.22 8.09 11.19
C ASN A 229 -12.04 9.34 12.07
N LYS A 230 -10.80 9.72 12.36
CA LYS A 230 -10.47 10.89 13.19
C LYS A 230 -9.70 11.90 12.37
N VAL A 231 -10.02 13.16 12.57
CA VAL A 231 -9.32 14.30 11.99
C VAL A 231 -8.70 15.11 13.11
N ASP A 232 -7.39 15.16 13.13
CA ASP A 232 -6.64 16.09 13.97
C ASP A 232 -6.66 17.47 13.30
N TYR A 233 -6.88 18.53 14.08
CA TYR A 233 -6.80 19.87 13.55
C TYR A 233 -5.93 20.77 14.44
N GLU A 234 -5.17 21.61 13.79
CA GLU A 234 -4.34 22.61 14.41
C GLU A 234 -4.68 24.00 13.85
N SER A 235 -4.63 25.02 14.68
CA SER A 235 -4.94 26.40 14.27
C SER A 235 -3.82 27.36 14.65
N GLY A 236 -3.67 28.41 13.87
CA GLY A 236 -2.67 29.46 14.12
C GLY A 236 -2.94 30.68 13.24
N LEU A 237 -2.25 31.79 13.54
CA LEU A 237 -2.38 33.04 12.78
C LEU A 237 -1.88 32.92 11.34
N ASN A 238 -1.00 32.00 11.08
CA ASN A 238 -0.48 31.67 9.75
C ASN A 238 0.15 30.28 9.78
N TRP A 239 0.41 29.70 8.60
CA TRP A 239 0.97 28.36 8.47
C TRP A 239 2.30 28.13 9.20
N GLY A 240 3.13 29.13 9.33
CA GLY A 240 4.40 29.02 10.05
C GLY A 240 4.27 28.95 11.57
N THR A 241 3.08 29.21 12.12
CA THR A 241 2.78 29.16 13.57
C THR A 241 1.94 27.94 13.96
N ILE A 242 1.45 27.18 13.01
CA ILE A 242 0.79 25.88 13.23
C ILE A 242 1.88 24.86 13.60
N LYS A 243 1.68 24.10 14.68
CA LYS A 243 2.65 23.11 15.19
C LYS A 243 2.07 21.73 15.13
#